data_df03d2d7e71c0da45bbd6655bdbd3716
#
_entry.id   df03d2d7e71c0da45bbd6655bdbd3716
#
_cell.length_a   1.000
_cell.length_b   1.000
_cell.length_c   1.000
_cell.angle_alpha   90.00
_cell.angle_beta   90.00
_cell.angle_gamma   90.00
#
_symmetry.space_group_name_H-M   'P 1'
#
loop_
_entity.id
_entity.type
_entity.pdbx_description
1 polymer ?
#
loop_
_entity_poly.entity_id
_entity_poly.type
_entity_poly.pdbx_seq_one_letter_code
_entity_poly.pdbx_strand_id
1 'polypeptide(L)'
;MEKLKQYENRAIKFYGYLPYSEMMSIAKGCDIAVNAIHSHAMQSVTNKLSDYMALQKPILNSQNNAEVLDLMNLLPHENYRSGDVDGFVQAAKDILKRKSDPVQSDEIVRRFKRDVAYQKIVNLIERLAHE
;
A
#
# COMPACT_ATOMS: atom_id res chain seq x y z
N MET A 1 15.97 -12.71 -5.01
CA MET A 1 16.65 -11.86 -3.99
C MET A 1 18.12 -11.59 -4.30
N GLU A 2 18.92 -12.62 -4.61
CA GLU A 2 20.35 -12.44 -4.94
C GLU A 2 20.58 -11.52 -6.13
N LYS A 3 19.76 -11.60 -7.18
CA LYS A 3 19.84 -10.70 -8.34
C LYS A 3 19.64 -9.24 -7.99
N LEU A 4 18.84 -8.95 -6.98
CA LEU A 4 18.57 -7.58 -6.54
C LEU A 4 19.65 -7.04 -5.61
N LYS A 5 20.31 -7.91 -4.83
CA LYS A 5 21.38 -7.51 -3.92
C LYS A 5 22.55 -6.83 -4.62
N GLN A 6 22.80 -7.14 -5.90
CA GLN A 6 23.83 -6.47 -6.68
C GLN A 6 23.62 -4.95 -6.82
N TYR A 7 22.37 -4.49 -6.63
CA TYR A 7 22.01 -3.06 -6.69
C TYR A 7 22.06 -2.40 -5.31
N GLU A 8 22.38 -3.16 -4.25
CA GLU A 8 22.47 -2.60 -2.91
C GLU A 8 23.63 -1.60 -2.84
N ASN A 9 23.36 -0.44 -2.27
CA ASN A 9 24.34 0.61 -2.13
C ASN A 9 23.93 1.54 -0.97
N ARG A 10 24.60 2.67 -0.82
CA ARG A 10 24.30 3.64 0.24
C ARG A 10 22.84 4.13 0.24
N ALA A 11 22.21 4.19 -0.93
CA ALA A 11 20.84 4.69 -1.08
C ALA A 11 19.79 3.57 -1.16
N ILE A 12 20.21 2.33 -1.46
CA ILE A 12 19.31 1.19 -1.67
C ILE A 12 19.71 0.06 -0.72
N LYS A 13 18.76 -0.40 0.08
CA LYS A 13 18.96 -1.49 1.02
C LYS A 13 17.89 -2.57 0.85
N PHE A 14 18.34 -3.82 0.82
CA PHE A 14 17.48 -5.00 0.76
C PHE A 14 17.52 -5.73 2.12
N TYR A 15 16.39 -5.75 2.82
CA TYR A 15 16.30 -6.36 4.14
C TYR A 15 16.13 -7.88 4.11
N GLY A 16 15.78 -8.45 2.95
CA GLY A 16 15.45 -9.86 2.84
C GLY A 16 14.14 -10.19 3.54
N TYR A 17 14.01 -11.42 4.03
CA TYR A 17 12.84 -11.83 4.80
C TYR A 17 12.91 -11.25 6.22
N LEU A 18 11.83 -10.62 6.63
CA LEU A 18 11.66 -10.06 7.98
C LEU A 18 10.35 -10.56 8.60
N PRO A 19 10.32 -10.75 9.93
CA PRO A 19 9.04 -10.91 10.63
C PRO A 19 8.11 -9.73 10.34
N TYR A 20 6.80 -10.01 10.27
CA TYR A 20 5.79 -9.01 9.91
C TYR A 20 5.87 -7.73 10.75
N SER A 21 6.03 -7.87 12.06
CA SER A 21 6.13 -6.73 12.98
C SER A 21 7.34 -5.82 12.69
N GLU A 22 8.48 -6.41 12.34
CA GLU A 22 9.69 -5.65 11.98
C GLU A 22 9.50 -4.94 10.64
N MET A 23 8.94 -5.63 9.65
CA MET A 23 8.62 -5.05 8.35
C MET A 23 7.68 -3.84 8.50
N MET A 24 6.63 -3.97 9.30
CA MET A 24 5.68 -2.90 9.56
C MET A 24 6.32 -1.71 10.29
N SER A 25 7.24 -1.97 11.21
CA SER A 25 7.99 -0.90 11.89
C SER A 25 8.85 -0.09 10.92
N ILE A 26 9.53 -0.77 10.00
CA ILE A 26 10.33 -0.11 8.97
C ILE A 26 9.42 0.69 8.03
N ALA A 27 8.34 0.08 7.55
CA ALA A 27 7.39 0.74 6.66
C ALA A 27 6.76 1.97 7.30
N LYS A 28 6.46 1.91 8.58
CA LYS A 28 5.93 3.06 9.35
C LYS A 28 6.88 4.26 9.36
N GLY A 29 8.19 4.02 9.34
CA GLY A 29 9.21 5.04 9.28
C GLY A 29 9.48 5.61 7.88
N CYS A 30 8.93 5.02 6.83
CA CYS A 30 9.09 5.49 5.46
C CYS A 30 8.18 6.68 5.15
N ASP A 31 8.58 7.55 4.25
CA ASP A 31 7.76 8.69 3.79
C ASP A 31 6.68 8.26 2.81
N ILE A 32 6.99 7.33 1.93
CA ILE A 32 6.10 6.81 0.90
C ILE A 32 6.20 5.29 0.78
N ALA A 33 5.15 4.67 0.27
CA ALA A 33 5.13 3.26 -0.10
C ALA A 33 4.98 3.12 -1.62
N VAL A 34 5.47 2.01 -2.18
CA VAL A 34 5.41 1.76 -3.62
C VAL A 34 4.61 0.49 -3.89
N ASN A 35 3.49 0.64 -4.58
CA ASN A 35 2.67 -0.46 -5.08
C ASN A 35 3.01 -0.71 -6.56
N ALA A 36 4.09 -1.46 -6.79
CA ALA A 36 4.61 -1.76 -8.12
C ALA A 36 4.02 -3.09 -8.63
N ILE A 37 2.96 -3.01 -9.40
CA ILE A 37 2.29 -4.17 -9.99
C ILE A 37 2.33 -4.05 -11.51
N HIS A 38 2.69 -5.13 -12.19
CA HIS A 38 2.73 -5.16 -13.65
C HIS A 38 1.34 -4.90 -14.24
N SER A 39 1.28 -4.14 -15.33
CA SER A 39 0.01 -3.71 -15.96
C SER A 39 -0.89 -4.86 -16.42
N HIS A 40 -0.33 -6.04 -16.70
CA HIS A 40 -1.08 -7.24 -17.09
C HIS A 40 -1.43 -8.16 -15.90
N ALA A 41 -1.06 -7.80 -14.69
CA ALA A 41 -1.41 -8.59 -13.53
C ALA A 41 -2.91 -8.44 -13.22
N MET A 42 -3.60 -9.56 -13.14
CA MET A 42 -5.05 -9.63 -12.86
C MET A 42 -5.36 -9.56 -11.36
N GLN A 43 -4.44 -9.03 -10.58
CA GLN A 43 -4.61 -8.95 -9.13
C GLN A 43 -5.51 -7.78 -8.74
N SER A 44 -6.35 -8.02 -7.76
CA SER A 44 -7.12 -7.01 -7.06
C SER A 44 -6.27 -6.37 -5.94
N VAL A 45 -6.86 -6.09 -4.80
CA VAL A 45 -6.15 -5.54 -3.64
C VAL A 45 -5.23 -6.60 -3.04
N THR A 46 -3.93 -6.34 -3.05
CA THR A 46 -2.93 -7.24 -2.46
C THR A 46 -2.81 -7.02 -0.96
N ASN A 47 -2.27 -8.01 -0.25
CA ASN A 47 -1.97 -7.86 1.18
C ASN A 47 -0.99 -6.71 1.45
N LYS A 48 -0.01 -6.54 0.59
CA LYS A 48 0.96 -5.44 0.67
C LYS A 48 0.26 -4.08 0.58
N LEU A 49 -0.65 -3.91 -0.37
CA LEU A 49 -1.42 -2.68 -0.52
C LEU A 49 -2.29 -2.43 0.72
N SER A 50 -2.94 -3.47 1.24
CA SER A 50 -3.74 -3.36 2.47
C SER A 50 -2.90 -2.89 3.66
N ASP A 51 -1.67 -3.39 3.79
CA ASP A 51 -0.74 -2.96 4.84
C ASP A 51 -0.35 -1.48 4.68
N TYR A 52 -0.06 -1.04 3.44
CA TYR A 52 0.27 0.35 3.17
C TYR A 52 -0.91 1.29 3.45
N MET A 53 -2.12 0.87 3.09
CA MET A 53 -3.34 1.62 3.40
C MET A 53 -3.56 1.72 4.92
N ALA A 54 -3.38 0.61 5.65
CA ALA A 54 -3.52 0.60 7.11
C ALA A 54 -2.51 1.52 7.81
N LEU A 55 -1.31 1.66 7.26
CA LEU A 55 -0.29 2.60 7.73
C LEU A 55 -0.55 4.04 7.29
N GLN A 56 -1.53 4.26 6.40
CA GLN A 56 -1.89 5.58 5.87
C GLN A 56 -0.71 6.30 5.21
N LYS A 57 0.14 5.55 4.52
CA LYS A 57 1.28 6.10 3.80
C LYS A 57 0.87 6.64 2.42
N PRO A 58 1.44 7.76 1.99
CA PRO A 58 1.35 8.15 0.59
C PRO A 58 1.88 7.04 -0.32
N ILE A 59 1.19 6.77 -1.42
CA ILE A 59 1.47 5.61 -2.28
C ILE A 59 1.79 6.02 -3.70
N LEU A 60 2.93 5.51 -4.23
CA LEU A 60 3.19 5.46 -5.66
C LEU A 60 2.57 4.17 -6.22
N ASN A 61 1.69 4.30 -7.20
CA ASN A 61 0.89 3.17 -7.68
C ASN A 61 1.02 2.97 -9.19
N SER A 62 1.35 1.75 -9.60
CA SER A 62 1.32 1.36 -11.01
C SER A 62 0.17 0.41 -11.36
N GLN A 63 -0.59 -0.02 -10.38
CA GLN A 63 -1.71 -0.94 -10.59
C GLN A 63 -2.89 -0.21 -11.22
N ASN A 64 -3.32 -0.66 -12.38
CA ASN A 64 -4.40 -0.05 -13.16
C ASN A 64 -5.71 -0.85 -13.02
N ASN A 65 -6.12 -1.11 -11.82
CA ASN A 65 -7.38 -1.79 -11.48
C ASN A 65 -8.35 -0.74 -10.93
N ALA A 66 -9.59 -0.76 -11.38
CA ALA A 66 -10.60 0.23 -10.99
C ALA A 66 -10.83 0.26 -9.46
N GLU A 67 -10.83 -0.89 -8.81
CA GLU A 67 -10.97 -0.99 -7.36
C GLU A 67 -9.79 -0.32 -6.64
N VAL A 68 -8.57 -0.58 -7.09
CA VAL A 68 -7.36 0.02 -6.52
C VAL A 68 -7.32 1.52 -6.75
N LEU A 69 -7.67 1.98 -7.94
CA LEU A 69 -7.71 3.40 -8.25
C LEU A 69 -8.74 4.15 -7.39
N ASP A 70 -9.86 3.52 -7.10
CA ASP A 70 -10.85 4.08 -6.18
C ASP A 70 -10.29 4.20 -4.76
N LEU A 71 -9.60 3.18 -4.27
CA LEU A 71 -8.95 3.20 -2.96
C LEU A 71 -7.87 4.28 -2.84
N MET A 72 -7.15 4.56 -3.92
CA MET A 72 -6.11 5.59 -3.92
C MET A 72 -6.66 6.97 -3.57
N ASN A 73 -7.94 7.24 -3.83
CA ASN A 73 -8.57 8.52 -3.49
C ASN A 73 -8.67 8.79 -1.98
N LEU A 74 -8.40 7.79 -1.14
CA LEU A 74 -8.46 7.92 0.32
C LEU A 74 -7.22 8.56 0.94
N LEU A 75 -6.13 8.67 0.19
CA LEU A 75 -4.85 9.18 0.68
C LEU A 75 -4.02 9.81 -0.44
N PRO A 76 -2.97 10.57 -0.09
CA PRO A 76 -2.06 11.10 -1.10
C PRO A 76 -1.47 9.98 -1.95
N HIS A 77 -1.54 10.11 -3.25
CA HIS A 77 -1.01 9.12 -4.19
C HIS A 77 -0.60 9.75 -5.50
N GLU A 78 0.26 9.08 -6.23
CA GLU A 78 0.56 9.35 -7.62
C GLU A 78 0.56 8.04 -8.40
N ASN A 79 -0.02 8.06 -9.58
CA ASN A 79 -0.03 6.91 -10.47
C ASN A 79 1.07 7.05 -11.52
N TYR A 80 1.70 5.95 -11.87
CA TYR A 80 2.64 5.89 -12.97
C TYR A 80 2.39 4.62 -13.78
N ARG A 81 2.85 4.59 -15.01
CA ARG A 81 2.72 3.42 -15.87
C ARG A 81 3.80 2.40 -15.56
N SER A 82 3.44 1.15 -15.38
CA SER A 82 4.38 0.04 -15.20
C SER A 82 5.41 0.01 -16.34
N GLY A 83 6.69 -0.03 -15.99
CA GLY A 83 7.81 0.00 -16.95
C GLY A 83 8.26 1.41 -17.36
N ASP A 84 7.55 2.45 -17.01
CA ASP A 84 7.93 3.84 -17.30
C ASP A 84 8.78 4.41 -16.17
N VAL A 85 10.10 4.35 -16.33
CA VAL A 85 11.06 4.83 -15.32
C VAL A 85 10.96 6.34 -15.12
N ASP A 86 10.86 7.10 -16.20
CA ASP A 86 10.77 8.56 -16.12
C ASP A 86 9.47 8.99 -15.45
N GLY A 87 8.37 8.32 -15.77
CA GLY A 87 7.07 8.51 -15.11
C GLY A 87 7.13 8.19 -13.62
N PHE A 88 7.81 7.12 -13.22
CA PHE A 88 8.04 6.79 -11.82
C PHE A 88 8.81 7.88 -11.09
N VAL A 89 9.91 8.36 -11.66
CA VAL A 89 10.73 9.42 -11.06
C VAL A 89 9.93 10.71 -10.89
N GLN A 90 9.16 11.09 -11.89
CA GLN A 90 8.31 12.28 -11.82
C GLN A 90 7.22 12.13 -10.74
N ALA A 91 6.55 10.98 -10.71
CA ALA A 91 5.53 10.68 -9.70
C ALA A 91 6.11 10.70 -8.28
N ALA A 92 7.33 10.17 -8.10
CA ALA A 92 8.03 10.20 -6.82
C ALA A 92 8.32 11.63 -6.35
N LYS A 93 8.75 12.50 -7.25
CA LYS A 93 8.97 13.93 -6.95
C LYS A 93 7.66 14.62 -6.56
N ASP A 94 6.60 14.34 -7.28
CA ASP A 94 5.29 14.97 -7.07
C ASP A 94 4.67 14.53 -5.73
N ILE A 95 4.74 13.24 -5.41
CA ILE A 95 4.16 12.73 -4.16
C ILE A 95 4.90 13.25 -2.92
N LEU A 96 6.21 13.43 -3.00
CA LEU A 96 6.99 14.00 -1.89
C LEU A 96 6.56 15.41 -1.53
N LYS A 97 6.06 16.17 -2.50
CA LYS A 97 5.48 17.50 -2.27
C LYS A 97 4.10 17.44 -1.62
N ARG A 98 3.40 16.32 -1.77
CA ARG A 98 2.02 16.12 -1.34
C ARG A 98 1.87 15.16 -0.16
N LYS A 99 2.96 14.70 0.44
CA LYS A 99 2.93 13.69 1.52
C LYS A 99 2.17 14.15 2.77
N SER A 100 1.96 15.45 2.93
CA SER A 100 1.21 16.03 4.03
C SER A 100 -0.25 16.36 3.68
N ASP A 101 -0.71 16.00 2.48
CA ASP A 101 -2.10 16.18 2.08
C ASP A 101 -3.04 15.34 2.96
N PRO A 102 -4.32 15.73 3.08
CA PRO A 102 -5.26 15.04 3.94
C PRO A 102 -5.44 13.56 3.60
N VAL A 103 -5.60 12.74 4.65
CA VAL A 103 -5.89 11.31 4.57
C VAL A 103 -7.28 11.06 5.14
N GLN A 104 -8.09 10.26 4.45
CA GLN A 104 -9.41 9.85 4.96
C GLN A 104 -9.26 8.69 5.95
N SER A 105 -8.69 9.00 7.11
CA SER A 105 -8.29 8.01 8.11
C SER A 105 -9.42 7.11 8.60
N ASP A 106 -10.60 7.67 8.87
CA ASP A 106 -11.75 6.91 9.36
C ASP A 106 -12.21 5.86 8.36
N GLU A 107 -12.25 6.22 7.09
CA GLU A 107 -12.63 5.30 6.02
C GLU A 107 -11.57 4.19 5.83
N ILE A 108 -10.30 4.52 5.92
CA ILE A 108 -9.21 3.56 5.84
C ILE A 108 -9.28 2.58 7.02
N VAL A 109 -9.46 3.08 8.23
CA VAL A 109 -9.62 2.24 9.42
C VAL A 109 -10.79 1.28 9.25
N ARG A 110 -11.91 1.77 8.77
CA ARG A 110 -13.11 0.96 8.54
C ARG A 110 -12.87 -0.19 7.55
N ARG A 111 -12.06 0.06 6.50
CA ARG A 111 -11.82 -0.92 5.44
C ARG A 111 -10.66 -1.87 5.69
N PHE A 112 -9.58 -1.41 6.33
CA PHE A 112 -8.29 -2.10 6.33
C PHE A 112 -7.78 -2.58 7.69
N LYS A 113 -8.27 -2.08 8.82
CA LYS A 113 -7.88 -2.64 10.11
C LYS A 113 -8.55 -4.00 10.32
N ARG A 114 -7.73 -5.00 10.58
CA ARG A 114 -8.18 -6.39 10.73
C ARG A 114 -9.21 -6.57 11.84
N ASP A 115 -9.00 -5.95 12.98
CA ASP A 115 -9.93 -5.99 14.11
C ASP A 115 -11.32 -5.48 13.73
N VAL A 116 -11.39 -4.37 12.99
CA VAL A 116 -12.65 -3.82 12.49
C VAL A 116 -13.31 -4.77 11.48
N ALA A 117 -12.52 -5.34 10.56
CA ALA A 117 -13.02 -6.30 9.59
C ALA A 117 -13.51 -7.59 10.26
N TYR A 118 -12.78 -8.12 11.21
CA TYR A 118 -13.18 -9.30 11.98
C TYR A 118 -14.43 -9.04 12.80
N GLN A 119 -14.58 -7.87 13.40
CA GLN A 119 -15.77 -7.52 14.16
C GLN A 119 -17.04 -7.59 13.29
N LYS A 120 -16.96 -7.15 12.05
CA LYS A 120 -18.07 -7.26 11.10
C LYS A 120 -18.46 -8.72 10.83
N ILE A 121 -17.47 -9.58 10.68
CA ILE A 121 -17.68 -11.01 10.47
C ILE A 121 -18.30 -11.64 11.72
N VAL A 122 -17.78 -11.34 12.90
CA VAL A 122 -18.32 -11.83 14.17
C VAL A 122 -19.78 -11.42 14.35
N ASN A 123 -20.08 -10.14 14.14
CA ASN A 123 -21.46 -9.60 14.23
C ASN A 123 -22.40 -10.30 13.25
N LEU A 124 -21.91 -10.60 12.04
CA LEU A 124 -22.71 -11.34 11.05
C LEU A 124 -23.02 -12.77 11.51
N ILE A 125 -22.01 -13.47 12.01
CA ILE A 125 -22.14 -14.85 12.52
C ILE A 125 -23.12 -14.87 13.70
N GLU A 126 -22.97 -13.96 14.66
CA GLU A 126 -23.87 -13.86 15.81
C GLU A 126 -25.32 -13.62 15.38
N ARG A 127 -25.53 -12.71 14.44
CA ARG A 127 -26.87 -12.45 13.89
C ARG A 127 -27.47 -13.69 13.24
N LEU A 128 -26.71 -14.42 12.44
CA LEU A 128 -27.17 -15.63 11.78
C LEU A 128 -27.45 -16.78 12.75
N ALA A 129 -26.66 -16.87 13.83
CA ALA A 129 -26.86 -17.88 14.86
C ALA A 129 -28.14 -17.68 15.69
N HIS A 130 -28.70 -16.47 15.70
CA HIS A 130 -29.93 -16.13 16.44
C HIS A 130 -31.19 -16.08 15.55
N GLU A 131 -31.05 -16.34 14.26
CA GLU A 131 -32.16 -16.57 13.35
C GLU A 131 -32.59 -18.05 13.37
#